data_b023cd8cf88fc217e83bbb2ac043ca34
#
_entry.id   b023cd8cf88fc217e83bbb2ac043ca34
#
_cell.length_a   1.000
_cell.length_b   1.000
_cell.length_c   1.000
_cell.angle_alpha   90.00
_cell.angle_beta   90.00
_cell.angle_gamma   90.00
#
_symmetry.space_group_name_H-M   'P 1'
#
loop_
_entity.id
_entity.type
_entity.pdbx_description
1 polymer ?
#
loop_
_entity_poly.entity_id
_entity_poly.type
_entity_poly.pdbx_seq_one_letter_code
_entity_poly.pdbx_strand_id
1 'polypeptide(L)'
;MNFDMQQEVWRRVQASDTPVTPQRAVLPEKLPEMIGDEKQDSETYRRLSYRVQGADREALRRISAEEANHARELNTLYYLLTDRCTELQPRVPKLPTQLRTALRERCLAEAEGSRAYRRAAEDFPEQRELFLRLAEDEHRHHQTLMRMLGRYMKD
;
A
#
# COMPACT_ATOMS: atom_id res chain seq x y z
N MET A 1 -20.23 -51.91 -0.72
CA MET A 1 -19.35 -50.71 -0.85
C MET A 1 -18.02 -51.05 -0.21
N ASN A 2 -16.95 -51.05 -0.99
CA ASN A 2 -15.65 -51.61 -0.61
C ASN A 2 -14.94 -50.70 0.38
N PHE A 3 -14.44 -51.24 1.49
CA PHE A 3 -13.74 -50.53 2.57
C PHE A 3 -12.51 -49.76 2.07
N ASP A 4 -11.87 -50.26 0.99
CA ASP A 4 -10.74 -49.62 0.30
C ASP A 4 -11.12 -48.28 -0.37
N MET A 5 -12.31 -48.16 -0.94
CA MET A 5 -12.76 -46.94 -1.62
C MET A 5 -13.05 -45.80 -0.61
N GLN A 6 -13.50 -46.13 0.59
CA GLN A 6 -13.73 -45.14 1.64
C GLN A 6 -12.39 -44.58 2.17
N GLN A 7 -11.37 -45.42 2.32
CA GLN A 7 -10.03 -44.95 2.74
C GLN A 7 -9.36 -44.10 1.68
N GLU A 8 -9.60 -44.38 0.40
CA GLU A 8 -9.02 -43.59 -0.70
C GLU A 8 -9.70 -42.21 -0.85
N VAL A 9 -11.00 -42.12 -0.61
CA VAL A 9 -11.75 -40.87 -0.56
C VAL A 9 -11.30 -40.03 0.65
N TRP A 10 -11.14 -40.62 1.83
CA TRP A 10 -10.62 -39.91 3.01
C TRP A 10 -9.16 -39.45 2.82
N ARG A 11 -8.33 -40.22 2.14
CA ARG A 11 -6.95 -39.83 1.82
C ARG A 11 -6.91 -38.67 0.83
N ARG A 12 -7.85 -38.61 -0.14
CA ARG A 12 -7.99 -37.47 -1.06
C ARG A 12 -8.55 -36.22 -0.39
N VAL A 13 -9.48 -36.37 0.53
CA VAL A 13 -10.03 -35.24 1.33
C VAL A 13 -8.95 -34.67 2.26
N GLN A 14 -8.11 -35.51 2.86
CA GLN A 14 -6.97 -35.05 3.68
C GLN A 14 -5.79 -34.52 2.84
N ALA A 15 -5.64 -34.96 1.59
CA ALA A 15 -4.63 -34.42 0.65
C ALA A 15 -5.08 -33.11 -0.01
N SER A 16 -6.37 -32.74 0.10
CA SER A 16 -6.89 -31.45 -0.35
C SER A 16 -6.80 -30.36 0.74
N ASP A 17 -6.36 -30.69 1.97
CA ASP A 17 -5.75 -29.74 2.88
C ASP A 17 -4.37 -29.36 2.30
N THR A 18 -4.38 -28.56 1.24
CA THR A 18 -3.20 -27.78 0.89
C THR A 18 -2.84 -27.01 2.15
N PRO A 19 -1.65 -27.20 2.72
CA PRO A 19 -1.26 -26.42 3.88
C PRO A 19 -1.39 -24.95 3.46
N VAL A 20 -2.25 -24.22 4.18
CA VAL A 20 -2.31 -22.75 4.05
C VAL A 20 -0.87 -22.30 4.16
N THR A 21 -0.28 -21.88 3.05
CA THR A 21 1.10 -21.42 3.05
C THR A 21 1.21 -20.35 4.14
N PRO A 22 2.24 -20.37 4.99
CA PRO A 22 2.39 -19.39 6.08
C PRO A 22 2.23 -17.95 5.61
N GLN A 23 2.50 -17.66 4.34
CA GLN A 23 2.34 -16.38 3.68
C GLN A 23 0.88 -15.91 3.56
N ARG A 24 -0.07 -16.80 3.28
CA ARG A 24 -1.50 -16.46 3.20
C ARG A 24 -2.10 -16.05 4.54
N ALA A 25 -1.64 -16.65 5.63
CA ALA A 25 -2.09 -16.30 6.96
C ALA A 25 -1.53 -14.94 7.45
N VAL A 26 -0.40 -14.50 6.91
CA VAL A 26 0.30 -13.26 7.34
C VAL A 26 -0.20 -12.03 6.57
N LEU A 27 -0.64 -12.16 5.31
CA LEU A 27 -1.09 -11.00 4.53
C LEU A 27 -2.27 -10.26 5.19
N PRO A 28 -3.36 -10.93 5.63
CA PRO A 28 -4.46 -10.26 6.30
C PRO A 28 -4.04 -9.48 7.55
N GLU A 29 -3.00 -9.93 8.25
CA GLU A 29 -2.49 -9.26 9.45
C GLU A 29 -1.73 -7.97 9.12
N LYS A 30 -1.08 -7.90 7.93
CA LYS A 30 -0.33 -6.73 7.47
C LYS A 30 -1.22 -5.65 6.84
N LEU A 31 -2.32 -6.04 6.22
CA LEU A 31 -3.17 -5.12 5.47
C LEU A 31 -3.71 -3.94 6.28
N PRO A 32 -4.16 -4.08 7.55
CA PRO A 32 -4.62 -2.93 8.33
C PRO A 32 -3.55 -1.84 8.51
N GLU A 33 -2.29 -2.21 8.73
CA GLU A 33 -1.17 -1.27 8.82
C GLU A 33 -0.95 -0.57 7.47
N MET A 34 -0.85 -1.33 6.37
CA MET A 34 -0.69 -0.78 5.02
C MET A 34 -1.82 0.20 4.68
N ILE A 35 -3.08 -0.14 4.97
CA ILE A 35 -4.24 0.74 4.75
C ILE A 35 -4.12 2.02 5.59
N GLY A 36 -3.65 1.90 6.82
CA GLY A 36 -3.41 3.03 7.73
C GLY A 36 -2.35 3.97 7.18
N ASP A 37 -1.27 3.43 6.64
CA ASP A 37 -0.16 4.20 6.03
C ASP A 37 -0.64 4.97 4.79
N GLU A 38 -1.39 4.34 3.88
CA GLU A 38 -1.95 5.01 2.71
C GLU A 38 -2.92 6.14 3.08
N LYS A 39 -3.79 5.92 4.06
CA LYS A 39 -4.68 6.98 4.58
C LYS A 39 -3.88 8.13 5.18
N GLN A 40 -2.80 7.82 5.90
CA GLN A 40 -1.91 8.80 6.49
C GLN A 40 -1.17 9.60 5.42
N ASP A 41 -0.73 8.95 4.36
CA ASP A 41 -0.02 9.59 3.25
C ASP A 41 -0.97 10.47 2.43
N SER A 42 -2.19 10.04 2.16
CA SER A 42 -3.23 10.87 1.57
C SER A 42 -3.43 12.18 2.34
N GLU A 43 -3.59 12.13 3.67
CA GLU A 43 -3.76 13.31 4.52
C GLU A 43 -2.50 14.18 4.53
N THR A 44 -1.32 13.57 4.52
CA THR A 44 -0.03 14.24 4.46
C THR A 44 0.08 15.09 3.18
N TYR A 45 -0.20 14.52 2.03
CA TYR A 45 -0.15 15.22 0.74
C TYR A 45 -1.23 16.27 0.61
N ARG A 46 -2.43 16.01 1.13
CA ARG A 46 -3.48 17.03 1.21
C ARG A 46 -3.00 18.27 1.96
N ARG A 47 -2.34 18.11 3.11
CA ARG A 47 -1.81 19.21 3.92
C ARG A 47 -0.62 19.91 3.25
N LEU A 48 0.29 19.14 2.65
CA LEU A 48 1.42 19.72 1.89
C LEU A 48 0.93 20.56 0.71
N SER A 49 -0.17 20.18 0.07
CA SER A 49 -0.74 20.94 -1.05
C SER A 49 -1.13 22.38 -0.69
N TYR A 50 -1.45 22.65 0.56
CA TYR A 50 -1.75 24.02 1.03
C TYR A 50 -0.49 24.89 1.21
N ARG A 51 0.70 24.28 1.19
CA ARG A 51 1.97 24.99 1.40
C ARG A 51 2.67 25.39 0.08
N VAL A 52 2.10 24.99 -1.04
CA VAL A 52 2.61 25.25 -2.38
C VAL A 52 1.50 25.81 -3.27
N GLN A 53 1.86 26.30 -4.46
CA GLN A 53 0.91 26.90 -5.40
C GLN A 53 1.04 26.30 -6.81
N GLY A 54 0.09 26.63 -7.69
CA GLY A 54 0.14 26.28 -9.10
C GLY A 54 0.22 24.77 -9.35
N ALA A 55 1.07 24.38 -10.29
CA ALA A 55 1.23 22.98 -10.71
C ALA A 55 1.69 22.05 -9.58
N ASP A 56 2.47 22.55 -8.61
CA ASP A 56 2.92 21.77 -7.48
C ASP A 56 1.75 21.42 -6.53
N ARG A 57 0.84 22.36 -6.31
CA ARG A 57 -0.38 22.12 -5.54
C ARG A 57 -1.23 21.03 -6.19
N GLU A 58 -1.44 21.13 -7.50
CA GLU A 58 -2.24 20.15 -8.23
C GLU A 58 -1.57 18.76 -8.25
N ALA A 59 -0.25 18.71 -8.35
CA ALA A 59 0.51 17.47 -8.26
C ALA A 59 0.33 16.79 -6.88
N LEU A 60 0.48 17.54 -5.78
CA LEU A 60 0.29 16.99 -4.43
C LEU A 60 -1.16 16.57 -4.15
N ARG A 61 -2.14 17.28 -4.67
CA ARG A 61 -3.56 16.88 -4.58
C ARG A 61 -3.84 15.59 -5.33
N ARG A 62 -3.22 15.40 -6.48
CA ARG A 62 -3.34 14.17 -7.25
C ARG A 62 -2.73 13.00 -6.52
N ILE A 63 -1.51 13.14 -6.00
CA ILE A 63 -0.89 12.12 -5.14
C ILE A 63 -1.81 11.81 -3.97
N SER A 64 -2.31 12.80 -3.24
CA SER A 64 -3.26 12.58 -2.13
C SER A 64 -4.47 11.74 -2.54
N ALA A 65 -5.04 11.97 -3.71
CA ALA A 65 -6.18 11.21 -4.22
C ALA A 65 -5.79 9.77 -4.62
N GLU A 66 -4.60 9.57 -5.15
CA GLU A 66 -4.05 8.25 -5.50
C GLU A 66 -3.81 7.43 -4.24
N GLU A 67 -3.22 8.00 -3.17
CA GLU A 67 -3.05 7.31 -1.87
C GLU A 67 -4.40 6.92 -1.23
N ALA A 68 -5.40 7.81 -1.30
CA ALA A 68 -6.75 7.46 -0.85
C ALA A 68 -7.34 6.29 -1.66
N ASN A 69 -6.98 6.17 -2.94
CA ASN A 69 -7.39 5.03 -3.77
C ASN A 69 -6.65 3.75 -3.38
N HIS A 70 -5.33 3.81 -3.15
CA HIS A 70 -4.54 2.69 -2.64
C HIS A 70 -5.14 2.13 -1.35
N ALA A 71 -5.48 3.00 -0.40
CA ALA A 71 -6.16 2.60 0.84
C ALA A 71 -7.48 1.87 0.59
N ARG A 72 -8.29 2.32 -0.39
CA ARG A 72 -9.56 1.64 -0.76
C ARG A 72 -9.33 0.27 -1.38
N GLU A 73 -8.36 0.15 -2.28
CA GLU A 73 -8.02 -1.12 -2.93
C GLU A 73 -7.50 -2.15 -1.93
N LEU A 74 -6.60 -1.74 -1.03
CA LEU A 74 -6.09 -2.60 0.04
C LEU A 74 -7.21 -3.00 1.03
N ASN A 75 -8.13 -2.10 1.34
CA ASN A 75 -9.28 -2.41 2.20
C ASN A 75 -10.27 -3.36 1.52
N THR A 76 -10.43 -3.25 0.19
CA THR A 76 -11.20 -4.21 -0.60
C THR A 76 -10.55 -5.60 -0.55
N LEU A 77 -9.24 -5.68 -0.71
CA LEU A 77 -8.50 -6.93 -0.56
C LEU A 77 -8.66 -7.51 0.86
N TYR A 78 -8.54 -6.65 1.89
CA TYR A 78 -8.72 -7.07 3.27
C TYR A 78 -10.12 -7.65 3.51
N TYR A 79 -11.16 -7.02 2.96
CA TYR A 79 -12.52 -7.53 3.03
C TYR A 79 -12.67 -8.88 2.34
N LEU A 80 -12.11 -9.04 1.14
CA LEU A 80 -12.17 -10.32 0.40
C LEU A 80 -11.47 -11.47 1.13
N LEU A 81 -10.44 -11.17 1.92
CA LEU A 81 -9.68 -12.20 2.66
C LEU A 81 -10.25 -12.49 4.05
N THR A 82 -10.99 -11.55 4.67
CA THR A 82 -11.33 -11.63 6.10
C THR A 82 -12.82 -11.40 6.42
N ASP A 83 -13.60 -10.96 5.44
CA ASP A 83 -14.99 -10.48 5.62
C ASP A 83 -15.07 -9.28 6.58
N ARG A 84 -14.00 -8.49 6.68
CA ARG A 84 -13.88 -7.30 7.54
C ARG A 84 -13.36 -6.11 6.76
N CYS A 85 -13.76 -4.92 7.19
CA CYS A 85 -13.16 -3.65 6.75
C CYS A 85 -12.40 -3.00 7.89
N THR A 86 -11.39 -2.21 7.58
CA THR A 86 -10.76 -1.33 8.56
C THR A 86 -11.33 0.08 8.44
N GLU A 87 -11.70 0.66 9.57
CA GLU A 87 -12.19 2.04 9.70
C GLU A 87 -11.12 2.97 10.28
N LEU A 88 -9.85 2.58 10.20
CA LEU A 88 -8.74 3.38 10.72
C LEU A 88 -8.81 4.81 10.15
N GLN A 89 -8.83 5.78 11.05
CA GLN A 89 -8.76 7.20 10.69
C GLN A 89 -7.29 7.64 10.63
N PRO A 90 -6.91 8.45 9.63
CA PRO A 90 -5.57 9.00 9.58
C PRO A 90 -5.35 9.92 10.78
N ARG A 91 -4.17 9.82 11.36
CA ARG A 91 -3.75 10.81 12.38
C ARG A 91 -3.39 12.11 11.69
N VAL A 92 -3.50 13.22 12.40
CA VAL A 92 -2.98 14.50 11.90
C VAL A 92 -1.47 14.40 11.78
N PRO A 93 -0.89 14.45 10.55
CA PRO A 93 0.54 14.31 10.38
C PRO A 93 1.28 15.52 10.95
N LYS A 94 2.37 15.25 11.65
CA LYS A 94 3.33 16.29 12.04
C LYS A 94 4.27 16.52 10.86
N LEU A 95 4.08 17.61 10.15
CA LEU A 95 4.92 17.98 9.03
C LEU A 95 6.07 18.89 9.48
N PRO A 96 7.28 18.71 8.96
CA PRO A 96 8.37 19.66 9.16
C PRO A 96 7.96 21.07 8.77
N THR A 97 8.42 22.05 9.52
CA THR A 97 8.15 23.47 9.25
C THR A 97 8.73 23.90 7.90
N GLN A 98 9.95 23.45 7.59
CA GLN A 98 10.59 23.73 6.32
C GLN A 98 10.02 22.82 5.20
N LEU A 99 9.54 23.44 4.13
CA LEU A 99 8.96 22.74 2.98
C LEU A 99 9.95 21.75 2.35
N ARG A 100 11.21 22.17 2.16
CA ARG A 100 12.27 21.29 1.60
C ARG A 100 12.47 20.03 2.41
N THR A 101 12.48 20.15 3.73
CA THR A 101 12.58 18.99 4.64
C THR A 101 11.38 18.07 4.48
N ALA A 102 10.16 18.61 4.46
CA ALA A 102 8.94 17.84 4.26
C ALA A 102 8.92 17.11 2.92
N LEU A 103 9.31 17.77 1.82
CA LEU A 103 9.40 17.15 0.50
C LEU A 103 10.47 16.06 0.45
N ARG A 104 11.66 16.31 1.07
CA ARG A 104 12.72 15.30 1.16
C ARG A 104 12.25 14.05 1.88
N GLU A 105 11.59 14.19 3.03
CA GLU A 105 11.05 13.06 3.79
C GLU A 105 10.04 12.26 2.95
N ARG A 106 9.17 12.94 2.21
CA ARG A 106 8.22 12.29 1.32
C ARG A 106 8.92 11.56 0.16
N CYS A 107 9.91 12.17 -0.49
CA CYS A 107 10.72 11.49 -1.52
C CYS A 107 11.28 10.16 -1.01
N LEU A 108 11.82 10.14 0.20
CA LEU A 108 12.39 8.93 0.80
C LEU A 108 11.32 7.90 1.14
N ALA A 109 10.16 8.35 1.65
CA ALA A 109 9.05 7.48 1.98
C ALA A 109 8.47 6.78 0.73
N GLU A 110 8.24 7.52 -0.37
CA GLU A 110 7.76 6.94 -1.64
C GLU A 110 8.75 5.91 -2.22
N ALA A 111 10.06 6.21 -2.16
CA ALA A 111 11.07 5.25 -2.59
C ALA A 111 11.04 3.96 -1.74
N GLU A 112 10.79 4.06 -0.44
CA GLU A 112 10.64 2.90 0.43
C GLU A 112 9.31 2.18 0.19
N GLY A 113 8.20 2.90 -0.01
CA GLY A 113 6.90 2.36 -0.36
C GLY A 113 6.97 1.51 -1.63
N SER A 114 7.60 2.03 -2.69
CA SER A 114 7.82 1.28 -3.92
C SER A 114 8.58 -0.03 -3.68
N ARG A 115 9.65 0.00 -2.87
CA ARG A 115 10.40 -1.21 -2.50
C ARG A 115 9.55 -2.18 -1.67
N ALA A 116 8.78 -1.68 -0.72
CA ALA A 116 7.92 -2.49 0.14
C ALA A 116 6.85 -3.22 -0.67
N TYR A 117 6.19 -2.53 -1.60
CA TYR A 117 5.21 -3.18 -2.48
C TYR A 117 5.84 -4.18 -3.45
N ARG A 118 7.06 -3.96 -3.94
CA ARG A 118 7.78 -4.97 -4.74
C ARG A 118 8.06 -6.23 -3.92
N ARG A 119 8.50 -6.10 -2.67
CA ARG A 119 8.66 -7.24 -1.75
C ARG A 119 7.34 -7.95 -1.50
N ALA A 120 6.26 -7.20 -1.26
CA ALA A 120 4.93 -7.78 -1.09
C ALA A 120 4.48 -8.58 -2.33
N ALA A 121 4.79 -8.12 -3.53
CA ALA A 121 4.51 -8.83 -4.78
C ALA A 121 5.27 -10.16 -4.89
N GLU A 122 6.46 -10.25 -4.29
CA GLU A 122 7.24 -11.50 -4.22
C GLU A 122 6.69 -12.43 -3.13
N ASP A 123 6.37 -11.87 -1.95
CA ASP A 123 5.86 -12.61 -0.81
C ASP A 123 4.45 -13.17 -1.04
N PHE A 124 3.62 -12.47 -1.83
CA PHE A 124 2.21 -12.79 -2.05
C PHE A 124 1.89 -12.92 -3.55
N PRO A 125 2.28 -14.02 -4.19
CA PRO A 125 2.16 -14.20 -5.64
C PRO A 125 0.73 -14.06 -6.19
N GLU A 126 -0.30 -14.39 -5.39
CA GLU A 126 -1.71 -14.27 -5.80
C GLU A 126 -2.16 -12.79 -5.93
N GLN A 127 -1.53 -11.89 -5.20
CA GLN A 127 -1.78 -10.44 -5.21
C GLN A 127 -0.69 -9.67 -5.95
N ARG A 128 0.19 -10.38 -6.66
CA ARG A 128 1.38 -9.81 -7.32
C ARG A 128 1.04 -8.62 -8.22
N GLU A 129 0.01 -8.74 -9.04
CA GLU A 129 -0.39 -7.68 -9.97
C GLU A 129 -0.79 -6.40 -9.24
N LEU A 130 -1.59 -6.51 -8.18
CA LEU A 130 -1.96 -5.38 -7.34
C LEU A 130 -0.72 -4.71 -6.75
N PHE A 131 0.14 -5.46 -6.09
CA PHE A 131 1.31 -4.91 -5.41
C PHE A 131 2.33 -4.30 -6.39
N LEU A 132 2.52 -4.88 -7.58
CA LEU A 132 3.40 -4.28 -8.58
C LEU A 132 2.84 -2.96 -9.12
N ARG A 133 1.52 -2.85 -9.29
CA ARG A 133 0.88 -1.60 -9.70
C ARG A 133 1.02 -0.52 -8.62
N LEU A 134 0.77 -0.85 -7.36
CA LEU A 134 1.02 0.06 -6.23
C LEU A 134 2.49 0.50 -6.20
N ALA A 135 3.44 -0.43 -6.36
CA ALA A 135 4.87 -0.12 -6.40
C ALA A 135 5.25 0.86 -7.51
N GLU A 136 4.60 0.76 -8.67
CA GLU A 136 4.82 1.68 -9.79
C GLU A 136 4.22 3.06 -9.52
N ASP A 137 3.07 3.12 -8.87
CA ASP A 137 2.46 4.38 -8.45
C ASP A 137 3.36 5.12 -7.45
N GLU A 138 3.87 4.43 -6.41
CA GLU A 138 4.86 5.00 -5.46
C GLU A 138 6.11 5.52 -6.18
N HIS A 139 6.60 4.77 -7.18
CA HIS A 139 7.74 5.21 -7.96
C HIS A 139 7.46 6.51 -8.73
N ARG A 140 6.26 6.65 -9.32
CA ARG A 140 5.84 7.89 -9.99
C ARG A 140 5.70 9.07 -9.02
N HIS A 141 5.18 8.81 -7.81
CA HIS A 141 5.11 9.80 -6.73
C HIS A 141 6.51 10.27 -6.36
N HIS A 142 7.44 9.34 -6.11
CA HIS A 142 8.84 9.65 -5.86
C HIS A 142 9.44 10.56 -6.93
N GLN A 143 9.30 10.21 -8.21
CA GLN A 143 9.82 11.02 -9.32
C GLN A 143 9.22 12.42 -9.37
N THR A 144 7.91 12.53 -9.08
CA THR A 144 7.21 13.82 -9.05
C THR A 144 7.73 14.71 -7.93
N LEU A 145 7.91 14.14 -6.74
CA LEU A 145 8.47 14.85 -5.58
C LEU A 145 9.93 15.23 -5.77
N MET A 146 10.75 14.37 -6.41
CA MET A 146 12.13 14.69 -6.74
C MET A 146 12.22 15.90 -7.66
N ARG A 147 11.40 15.97 -8.71
CA ARG A 147 11.34 17.14 -9.59
C ARG A 147 10.89 18.39 -8.85
N MET A 148 9.90 18.25 -7.97
CA MET A 148 9.41 19.36 -7.13
C MET A 148 10.51 19.84 -6.19
N LEU A 149 11.14 18.95 -5.43
CA LEU A 149 12.24 19.27 -4.52
C LEU A 149 13.38 19.98 -5.24
N GLY A 150 13.77 19.52 -6.44
CA GLY A 150 14.81 20.14 -7.25
C GLY A 150 14.53 21.60 -7.60
N ARG A 151 13.27 22.03 -7.73
CA ARG A 151 12.92 23.44 -7.92
C ARG A 151 13.15 24.26 -6.66
N TYR A 152 12.79 23.73 -5.50
CA TYR A 152 12.97 24.40 -4.19
C TYR A 152 14.40 24.35 -3.66
N MET A 153 15.31 23.64 -4.33
CA MET A 153 16.75 23.65 -3.98
C MET A 153 17.52 24.80 -4.65
N LYS A 154 16.92 25.48 -5.63
CA LYS A 154 17.58 26.56 -6.40
C LYS A 154 17.39 27.94 -5.78
N ASP A 155 16.52 28.06 -4.79
CA ASP A 155 16.24 29.29 -4.04
C ASP A 155 16.96 29.23 -2.67
#